data_749f793bc2ef59749c5bec9915998487
#
_entry.id   749f793bc2ef59749c5bec9915998487
#
_cell.length_a   1.000
_cell.length_b   1.000
_cell.length_c   1.000
_cell.angle_alpha   90.00
_cell.angle_beta   90.00
_cell.angle_gamma   90.00
#
_symmetry.space_group_name_H-M   'P 1'
#
loop_
_entity.id
_entity.type
_entity.pdbx_description
1 polymer ?
#
loop_
_entity_poly.entity_id
_entity_poly.type
_entity_poly.pdbx_seq_one_letter_code
_entity_poly.pdbx_strand_id
1 'polypeptide(L)'
;RRGLFSCYYARGALALAREQGNEVSAAGQNTGDAGSRMLGHWMRGCVMFWQGEYATARRELEEAIALYDPNVQRANELALQIDPGANALLHLSWLLWILGYPEQALRNSEKAIATARQLGQPMALSLALFFAAATRASTGDHQVARVLLDELIALTDAHDLGYMGSCARVLEAQQLIAQDRGEAGIKLIERAFAEFRDQEAGVGLPWAMAILAEGHVRLSRPT
;
A
#
# COMPACT_ATOMS: atom_id res chain seq x y z
N ARG A 1 1.64 17.46 12.02
CA ARG A 1 1.83 16.05 12.43
C ARG A 1 1.65 15.07 11.27
N ARG A 2 0.70 15.31 10.31
CA ARG A 2 0.51 14.41 9.15
C ARG A 2 1.77 14.28 8.29
N GLY A 3 2.46 15.38 8.02
CA GLY A 3 3.72 15.34 7.25
C GLY A 3 4.81 14.51 7.94
N LEU A 4 4.89 14.56 9.27
CA LEU A 4 5.80 13.72 10.06
C LEU A 4 5.42 12.24 9.95
N PHE A 5 4.14 11.91 10.04
CA PHE A 5 3.66 10.55 9.84
C PHE A 5 4.08 10.01 8.47
N SER A 6 3.80 10.76 7.40
CA SER A 6 4.14 10.33 6.04
C SER A 6 5.64 10.13 5.86
N CYS A 7 6.47 11.01 6.43
CA CYS A 7 7.93 10.89 6.41
C CYS A 7 8.41 9.63 7.15
N TYR A 8 7.96 9.41 8.38
CA TYR A 8 8.33 8.23 9.16
C TYR A 8 7.82 6.94 8.54
N TYR A 9 6.58 6.95 8.04
CA TYR A 9 5.99 5.81 7.38
C TYR A 9 6.76 5.43 6.10
N ALA A 10 7.02 6.38 5.21
CA ALA A 10 7.76 6.13 3.97
C ALA A 10 9.18 5.58 4.24
N ARG A 11 9.86 6.08 5.27
CA ARG A 11 11.18 5.61 5.70
C ARG A 11 11.17 4.28 6.45
N GLY A 12 10.00 3.69 6.72
CA GLY A 12 9.87 2.47 7.51
C GLY A 12 10.14 2.65 9.01
N ALA A 13 10.19 3.89 9.51
CA ALA A 13 10.30 4.20 10.94
C ALA A 13 8.94 4.00 11.65
N LEU A 14 8.44 2.76 11.61
CA LEU A 14 7.06 2.43 11.96
C LEU A 14 6.70 2.74 13.41
N ALA A 15 7.64 2.63 14.34
CA ALA A 15 7.41 3.02 15.74
C ALA A 15 7.07 4.51 15.87
N LEU A 16 7.85 5.39 15.22
CA LEU A 16 7.61 6.84 15.22
C LEU A 16 6.32 7.20 14.47
N ALA A 17 6.03 6.51 13.36
CA ALA A 17 4.77 6.69 12.64
C ALA A 17 3.57 6.30 13.52
N ARG A 18 3.67 5.22 14.31
CA ARG A 18 2.63 4.78 15.25
C ARG A 18 2.36 5.83 16.34
N GLU A 19 3.41 6.43 16.89
CA GLU A 19 3.29 7.51 17.88
C GLU A 19 2.50 8.70 17.32
N GLN A 20 2.77 9.10 16.06
CA GLN A 20 1.99 10.17 15.42
C GLN A 20 0.51 9.80 15.26
N GLY A 21 0.19 8.56 14.91
CA GLY A 21 -1.19 8.06 14.84
C GLY A 21 -1.89 8.08 16.19
N ASN A 22 -1.20 7.69 17.27
CA ASN A 22 -1.73 7.73 18.63
C ASN A 22 -2.02 9.17 19.08
N GLU A 23 -1.12 10.11 18.84
CA GLU A 23 -1.30 11.52 19.18
C GLU A 23 -2.47 12.16 18.43
N VAL A 24 -2.63 11.86 17.12
CA VAL A 24 -3.75 12.35 16.32
C VAL A 24 -5.08 11.78 16.84
N SER A 25 -5.10 10.48 17.19
CA SER A 25 -6.28 9.83 17.76
C SER A 25 -6.67 10.43 19.11
N ALA A 26 -5.70 10.62 20.00
CA ALA A 26 -5.93 11.23 21.33
C ALA A 26 -6.47 12.66 21.20
N ALA A 27 -5.92 13.46 20.28
CA ALA A 27 -6.41 14.79 20.01
C ALA A 27 -7.88 14.78 19.52
N GLY A 28 -8.23 13.86 18.61
CA GLY A 28 -9.60 13.70 18.12
C GLY A 28 -10.58 13.23 19.19
N GLN A 29 -10.14 12.38 20.12
CA GLN A 29 -10.95 11.97 21.28
C GLN A 29 -11.21 13.15 22.22
N ASN A 30 -10.19 13.93 22.55
CA ASN A 30 -10.29 15.06 23.48
C ASN A 30 -11.16 16.20 22.95
N THR A 31 -11.17 16.42 21.64
CA THR A 31 -11.93 17.50 20.99
C THR A 31 -13.29 17.06 20.45
N GLY A 32 -13.57 15.75 20.44
CA GLY A 32 -14.77 15.20 19.76
C GLY A 32 -14.72 15.24 18.24
N ASP A 33 -13.57 15.62 17.63
CA ASP A 33 -13.41 15.74 16.18
C ASP A 33 -13.33 14.36 15.50
N ALA A 34 -14.39 14.04 14.76
CA ALA A 34 -14.50 12.78 14.03
C ALA A 34 -13.42 12.62 12.94
N GLY A 35 -13.03 13.73 12.27
CA GLY A 35 -11.99 13.73 11.25
C GLY A 35 -10.62 13.33 11.81
N SER A 36 -10.23 13.89 12.96
CA SER A 36 -8.98 13.50 13.64
C SER A 36 -9.02 12.07 14.18
N ARG A 37 -10.17 11.61 14.69
CA ARG A 37 -10.34 10.20 15.09
C ARG A 37 -10.14 9.26 13.90
N MET A 38 -10.81 9.54 12.77
CA MET A 38 -10.66 8.79 11.53
C MET A 38 -9.20 8.72 11.07
N LEU A 39 -8.52 9.87 11.05
CA LEU A 39 -7.10 9.92 10.67
C LEU A 39 -6.20 9.11 11.61
N GLY A 40 -6.45 9.18 12.92
CA GLY A 40 -5.71 8.38 13.90
C GLY A 40 -5.89 6.88 13.66
N HIS A 41 -7.10 6.42 13.42
CA HIS A 41 -7.41 5.03 13.07
C HIS A 41 -6.71 4.61 11.77
N TRP A 42 -6.81 5.40 10.71
CA TRP A 42 -6.11 5.13 9.45
C TRP A 42 -4.59 5.01 9.63
N MET A 43 -3.95 6.00 10.29
CA MET A 43 -2.51 5.99 10.51
C MET A 43 -2.04 4.73 11.26
N ARG A 44 -2.72 4.39 12.36
CA ARG A 44 -2.41 3.18 13.14
C ARG A 44 -2.64 1.91 12.33
N GLY A 45 -3.75 1.83 11.62
CA GLY A 45 -4.09 0.67 10.79
C GLY A 45 -3.03 0.39 9.72
N CYS A 46 -2.55 1.42 9.02
CA CYS A 46 -1.47 1.29 8.04
C CYS A 46 -0.15 0.82 8.69
N VAL A 47 0.22 1.37 9.83
CA VAL A 47 1.45 0.98 10.53
C VAL A 47 1.36 -0.47 11.02
N MET A 48 0.27 -0.84 11.69
CA MET A 48 0.06 -2.18 12.24
C MET A 48 0.01 -3.24 11.14
N PHE A 49 -0.48 -2.90 9.94
CA PHE A 49 -0.41 -3.78 8.77
C PHE A 49 1.04 -4.18 8.45
N TRP A 50 1.96 -3.20 8.35
CA TRP A 50 3.38 -3.48 8.08
C TRP A 50 4.14 -4.09 9.27
N GLN A 51 3.61 -3.94 10.48
CA GLN A 51 4.15 -4.60 11.68
C GLN A 51 3.66 -6.04 11.84
N GLY A 52 2.73 -6.53 11.00
CA GLY A 52 2.16 -7.87 11.09
C GLY A 52 1.07 -8.01 12.17
N GLU A 53 0.62 -6.90 12.77
CA GLU A 53 -0.46 -6.88 13.76
C GLU A 53 -1.84 -6.94 13.08
N TYR A 54 -2.06 -7.94 12.23
CA TYR A 54 -3.16 -7.99 11.27
C TYR A 54 -4.56 -7.88 11.88
N ALA A 55 -4.84 -8.56 12.98
CA ALA A 55 -6.16 -8.49 13.63
C ALA A 55 -6.48 -7.08 14.15
N THR A 56 -5.47 -6.38 14.69
CA THR A 56 -5.62 -5.01 15.18
C THR A 56 -5.67 -4.04 14.01
N ALA A 57 -4.83 -4.21 13.00
CA ALA A 57 -4.84 -3.41 11.78
C ALA A 57 -6.21 -3.43 11.09
N ARG A 58 -6.86 -4.60 11.03
CA ARG A 58 -8.22 -4.74 10.50
C ARG A 58 -9.21 -3.85 11.21
N ARG A 59 -9.27 -3.93 12.53
CA ARG A 59 -10.20 -3.11 13.33
C ARG A 59 -9.95 -1.62 13.13
N GLU A 60 -8.68 -1.20 13.15
CA GLU A 60 -8.32 0.20 12.95
C GLU A 60 -8.73 0.71 11.55
N LEU A 61 -8.51 -0.08 10.51
CA LEU A 61 -8.89 0.30 9.15
C LEU A 61 -10.42 0.30 8.95
N GLU A 62 -11.14 -0.66 9.52
CA GLU A 62 -12.61 -0.71 9.50
C GLU A 62 -13.22 0.50 10.21
N GLU A 63 -12.69 0.90 11.38
CA GLU A 63 -13.09 2.11 12.09
C GLU A 63 -12.78 3.39 11.29
N ALA A 64 -11.62 3.47 10.65
CA ALA A 64 -11.30 4.60 9.78
C ALA A 64 -12.31 4.73 8.63
N ILE A 65 -12.69 3.63 8.00
CA ILE A 65 -13.68 3.61 6.91
C ILE A 65 -15.07 3.99 7.43
N ALA A 66 -15.47 3.51 8.61
CA ALA A 66 -16.78 3.82 9.20
C ALA A 66 -16.92 5.31 9.59
N LEU A 67 -15.81 5.97 9.95
CA LEU A 67 -15.77 7.40 10.31
C LEU A 67 -15.48 8.30 9.11
N TYR A 68 -15.22 7.74 7.92
CA TYR A 68 -14.84 8.52 6.75
C TYR A 68 -16.01 9.33 6.21
N ASP A 69 -15.82 10.66 6.12
CA ASP A 69 -16.72 11.59 5.42
C ASP A 69 -15.91 12.34 4.34
N PRO A 70 -16.19 12.11 3.05
CA PRO A 70 -15.47 12.75 1.95
C PRO A 70 -15.59 14.28 1.97
N ASN A 71 -16.67 14.85 2.51
CA ASN A 71 -16.85 16.31 2.56
C ASN A 71 -15.93 16.96 3.61
N VAL A 72 -15.70 16.26 4.73
CA VAL A 72 -14.76 16.70 5.78
C VAL A 72 -13.31 16.53 5.32
N GLN A 73 -13.01 15.46 4.59
CA GLN A 73 -11.63 15.14 4.20
C GLN A 73 -11.13 15.99 3.03
N ARG A 74 -11.97 16.39 2.08
CA ARG A 74 -11.57 17.27 0.95
C ARG A 74 -10.86 18.55 1.39
N ALA A 75 -11.25 19.14 2.49
CA ALA A 75 -10.55 20.31 3.06
C ALA A 75 -9.12 19.99 3.52
N ASN A 76 -8.81 18.71 3.74
CA ASN A 76 -7.53 18.20 4.24
C ASN A 76 -6.65 17.54 3.17
N GLU A 77 -7.20 17.23 1.99
CA GLU A 77 -6.53 16.48 0.90
C GLU A 77 -5.36 17.23 0.26
N LEU A 78 -5.40 18.56 0.23
CA LEU A 78 -4.38 19.39 -0.41
C LEU A 78 -2.96 19.20 0.14
N ALA A 79 -2.81 18.61 1.34
CA ALA A 79 -1.50 18.48 1.99
C ALA A 79 -0.81 17.12 1.75
N LEU A 80 -1.53 16.04 1.37
CA LEU A 80 -0.95 14.69 1.33
C LEU A 80 -1.06 13.99 -0.03
N GLN A 81 -1.84 14.49 -0.98
CA GLN A 81 -2.17 13.82 -2.26
C GLN A 81 -2.68 12.37 -2.08
N ILE A 82 -3.08 11.99 -0.89
CA ILE A 82 -3.59 10.67 -0.51
C ILE A 82 -4.89 10.87 0.26
N ASP A 83 -5.99 10.34 -0.28
CA ASP A 83 -7.24 10.24 0.44
C ASP A 83 -7.16 9.12 1.48
N PRO A 84 -7.36 9.40 2.79
CA PRO A 84 -7.19 8.39 3.83
C PRO A 84 -8.29 7.31 3.79
N GLY A 85 -9.48 7.59 3.25
CA GLY A 85 -10.54 6.61 3.09
C GLY A 85 -10.21 5.60 1.99
N ALA A 86 -9.80 6.08 0.81
CA ALA A 86 -9.32 5.22 -0.27
C ALA A 86 -8.10 4.41 0.18
N ASN A 87 -7.17 5.06 0.91
CA ASN A 87 -5.97 4.39 1.42
C ASN A 87 -6.29 3.32 2.48
N ALA A 88 -7.29 3.53 3.34
CA ALA A 88 -7.75 2.50 4.28
C ALA A 88 -8.34 1.29 3.53
N LEU A 89 -9.14 1.51 2.48
CA LEU A 89 -9.71 0.44 1.67
C LEU A 89 -8.65 -0.43 0.99
N LEU A 90 -7.60 0.19 0.43
CA LEU A 90 -6.54 -0.57 -0.24
C LEU A 90 -5.71 -1.41 0.73
N HIS A 91 -5.34 -0.89 1.91
CA HIS A 91 -4.67 -1.68 2.94
C HIS A 91 -5.56 -2.81 3.46
N LEU A 92 -6.85 -2.52 3.70
CA LEU A 92 -7.81 -3.51 4.13
C LEU A 92 -8.01 -4.62 3.08
N SER A 93 -7.91 -4.30 1.78
CA SER A 93 -8.03 -5.30 0.72
C SER A 93 -6.95 -6.38 0.84
N TRP A 94 -5.67 -5.99 0.89
CA TRP A 94 -4.58 -6.95 1.01
C TRP A 94 -4.58 -7.67 2.35
N LEU A 95 -4.89 -6.94 3.43
CA LEU A 95 -5.03 -7.51 4.77
C LEU A 95 -6.09 -8.60 4.86
N LEU A 96 -7.25 -8.38 4.25
CA LEU A 96 -8.34 -9.37 4.22
C LEU A 96 -7.93 -10.64 3.47
N TRP A 97 -7.14 -10.52 2.39
CA TRP A 97 -6.58 -11.69 1.75
C TRP A 97 -5.65 -12.48 2.69
N ILE A 98 -4.73 -11.80 3.39
CA ILE A 98 -3.82 -12.44 4.38
C ILE A 98 -4.63 -13.16 5.47
N LEU A 99 -5.75 -12.59 5.89
CA LEU A 99 -6.64 -13.15 6.92
C LEU A 99 -7.58 -14.24 6.41
N GLY A 100 -7.53 -14.62 5.12
CA GLY A 100 -8.33 -15.69 4.53
C GLY A 100 -9.73 -15.27 4.06
N TYR A 101 -9.95 -13.98 3.75
CA TYR A 101 -11.20 -13.44 3.22
C TYR A 101 -11.06 -12.93 1.78
N PRO A 102 -10.73 -13.80 0.79
CA PRO A 102 -10.37 -13.36 -0.56
C PRO A 102 -11.47 -12.60 -1.28
N GLU A 103 -12.74 -13.00 -1.15
CA GLU A 103 -13.86 -12.29 -1.76
C GLU A 103 -14.03 -10.86 -1.21
N GLN A 104 -13.87 -10.68 0.10
CA GLN A 104 -13.93 -9.36 0.71
C GLN A 104 -12.72 -8.51 0.28
N ALA A 105 -11.54 -9.10 0.17
CA ALA A 105 -10.34 -8.47 -0.34
C ALA A 105 -10.57 -7.91 -1.76
N LEU A 106 -11.09 -8.71 -2.67
CA LEU A 106 -11.39 -8.29 -4.04
C LEU A 106 -12.41 -7.15 -4.10
N ARG A 107 -13.51 -7.26 -3.35
CA ARG A 107 -14.52 -6.18 -3.29
C ARG A 107 -13.96 -4.84 -2.77
N ASN A 108 -13.11 -4.88 -1.74
CA ASN A 108 -12.48 -3.66 -1.23
C ASN A 108 -11.45 -3.08 -2.20
N SER A 109 -10.70 -3.93 -2.90
CA SER A 109 -9.78 -3.53 -3.96
C SER A 109 -10.49 -2.77 -5.09
N GLU A 110 -11.61 -3.28 -5.58
CA GLU A 110 -12.43 -2.63 -6.61
C GLU A 110 -12.98 -1.28 -6.14
N LYS A 111 -13.48 -1.21 -4.90
CA LYS A 111 -13.93 0.06 -4.29
C LYS A 111 -12.79 1.08 -4.19
N ALA A 112 -11.59 0.63 -3.77
CA ALA A 112 -10.44 1.51 -3.66
C ALA A 112 -10.05 2.12 -5.01
N ILE A 113 -9.99 1.30 -6.09
CA ILE A 113 -9.72 1.79 -7.45
C ILE A 113 -10.80 2.79 -7.90
N ALA A 114 -12.08 2.44 -7.71
CA ALA A 114 -13.19 3.32 -8.12
C ALA A 114 -13.11 4.68 -7.41
N THR A 115 -12.86 4.67 -6.10
CA THR A 115 -12.69 5.90 -5.32
C THR A 115 -11.48 6.70 -5.79
N ALA A 116 -10.33 6.06 -6.01
CA ALA A 116 -9.11 6.72 -6.46
C ALA A 116 -9.28 7.35 -7.86
N ARG A 117 -10.00 6.68 -8.77
CA ARG A 117 -10.33 7.25 -10.08
C ARG A 117 -11.23 8.47 -9.98
N GLN A 118 -12.22 8.47 -9.08
CA GLN A 118 -13.09 9.63 -8.85
C GLN A 118 -12.33 10.82 -8.27
N LEU A 119 -11.32 10.59 -7.46
CA LEU A 119 -10.46 11.64 -6.90
C LEU A 119 -9.58 12.31 -7.98
N GLY A 120 -9.26 11.62 -9.06
CA GLY A 120 -8.43 12.13 -10.15
C GLY A 120 -6.98 12.43 -9.75
N GLN A 121 -6.50 11.85 -8.65
CA GLN A 121 -5.15 12.05 -8.12
C GLN A 121 -4.24 10.90 -8.55
N PRO A 122 -3.17 11.12 -9.34
CA PRO A 122 -2.29 10.05 -9.83
C PRO A 122 -1.67 9.21 -8.72
N MET A 123 -1.25 9.83 -7.62
CA MET A 123 -0.68 9.12 -6.48
C MET A 123 -1.70 8.19 -5.81
N ALA A 124 -2.93 8.64 -5.58
CA ALA A 124 -3.98 7.81 -4.99
C ALA A 124 -4.32 6.62 -5.90
N LEU A 125 -4.41 6.85 -7.22
CA LEU A 125 -4.68 5.79 -8.19
C LEU A 125 -3.51 4.78 -8.27
N SER A 126 -2.26 5.24 -8.26
CA SER A 126 -1.09 4.36 -8.30
C SER A 126 -1.04 3.42 -7.08
N LEU A 127 -1.33 3.94 -5.88
CA LEU A 127 -1.45 3.12 -4.68
C LEU A 127 -2.58 2.09 -4.80
N ALA A 128 -3.77 2.50 -5.27
CA ALA A 128 -4.89 1.59 -5.43
C ALA A 128 -4.59 0.47 -6.44
N LEU A 129 -3.96 0.80 -7.58
CA LEU A 129 -3.53 -0.17 -8.58
C LEU A 129 -2.48 -1.14 -8.04
N PHE A 130 -1.50 -0.65 -7.28
CA PHE A 130 -0.46 -1.47 -6.66
C PHE A 130 -1.07 -2.52 -5.73
N PHE A 131 -1.88 -2.12 -4.75
CA PHE A 131 -2.50 -3.05 -3.82
C PHE A 131 -3.49 -4.00 -4.50
N ALA A 132 -4.21 -3.52 -5.51
CA ALA A 132 -5.12 -4.35 -6.28
C ALA A 132 -4.39 -5.41 -7.11
N ALA A 133 -3.31 -5.04 -7.78
CA ALA A 133 -2.48 -5.97 -8.55
C ALA A 133 -1.87 -7.04 -7.62
N ALA A 134 -1.35 -6.63 -6.44
CA ALA A 134 -0.84 -7.57 -5.45
C ALA A 134 -1.93 -8.53 -4.94
N THR A 135 -3.14 -8.02 -4.63
CA THR A 135 -4.27 -8.85 -4.18
C THR A 135 -4.71 -9.84 -5.26
N ARG A 136 -4.85 -9.39 -6.53
CA ARG A 136 -5.23 -10.25 -7.65
C ARG A 136 -4.19 -11.34 -7.92
N ALA A 137 -2.89 -10.99 -7.93
CA ALA A 137 -1.82 -11.96 -8.07
C ALA A 137 -1.87 -13.03 -6.97
N SER A 138 -2.11 -12.60 -5.73
CA SER A 138 -2.18 -13.49 -4.56
C SER A 138 -3.43 -14.38 -4.54
N THR A 139 -4.52 -13.98 -5.19
CA THR A 139 -5.73 -14.80 -5.37
C THR A 139 -5.69 -15.70 -6.61
N GLY A 140 -4.57 -15.68 -7.36
CA GLY A 140 -4.39 -16.51 -8.56
C GLY A 140 -4.93 -15.90 -9.84
N ASP A 141 -5.49 -14.68 -9.80
CA ASP A 141 -5.99 -13.99 -10.99
C ASP A 141 -4.85 -13.19 -11.66
N HIS A 142 -3.88 -13.92 -12.19
CA HIS A 142 -2.66 -13.34 -12.77
C HIS A 142 -2.92 -12.48 -14.00
N GLN A 143 -3.99 -12.76 -14.75
CA GLN A 143 -4.34 -11.98 -15.93
C GLN A 143 -4.80 -10.57 -15.56
N VAL A 144 -5.73 -10.45 -14.62
CA VAL A 144 -6.19 -9.14 -14.12
C VAL A 144 -5.06 -8.43 -13.36
N ALA A 145 -4.25 -9.16 -12.58
CA ALA A 145 -3.07 -8.60 -11.94
C ALA A 145 -2.11 -7.95 -12.93
N ARG A 146 -1.89 -8.59 -14.10
CA ARG A 146 -1.02 -8.03 -15.16
C ARG A 146 -1.62 -6.74 -15.75
N VAL A 147 -2.90 -6.73 -16.06
CA VAL A 147 -3.58 -5.53 -16.60
C VAL A 147 -3.46 -4.35 -15.62
N LEU A 148 -3.68 -4.58 -14.32
CA LEU A 148 -3.55 -3.54 -13.29
C LEU A 148 -2.10 -3.06 -13.14
N LEU A 149 -1.13 -3.97 -13.27
CA LEU A 149 0.29 -3.62 -13.23
C LEU A 149 0.70 -2.79 -14.45
N ASP A 150 0.23 -3.12 -15.64
CA ASP A 150 0.51 -2.34 -16.84
C ASP A 150 -0.06 -0.92 -16.75
N GLU A 151 -1.28 -0.77 -16.21
CA GLU A 151 -1.87 0.54 -15.91
C GLU A 151 -1.03 1.31 -14.87
N LEU A 152 -0.57 0.63 -13.82
CA LEU A 152 0.29 1.22 -12.80
C LEU A 152 1.61 1.75 -13.38
N ILE A 153 2.29 0.94 -14.21
CA ILE A 153 3.56 1.33 -14.85
C ILE A 153 3.33 2.56 -15.73
N ALA A 154 2.32 2.52 -16.60
CA ALA A 154 2.01 3.65 -17.47
C ALA A 154 1.69 4.94 -16.68
N LEU A 155 0.95 4.82 -15.57
CA LEU A 155 0.61 5.95 -14.71
C LEU A 155 1.84 6.53 -14.01
N THR A 156 2.72 5.67 -13.49
CA THR A 156 3.94 6.12 -12.77
C THR A 156 4.91 6.80 -13.70
N ASP A 157 5.04 6.33 -14.93
CA ASP A 157 5.91 6.94 -15.96
C ASP A 157 5.33 8.29 -16.43
N ALA A 158 4.02 8.37 -16.65
CA ALA A 158 3.36 9.60 -17.12
C ALA A 158 3.41 10.75 -16.10
N HIS A 159 3.47 10.43 -14.80
CA HIS A 159 3.42 11.42 -13.70
C HIS A 159 4.69 11.51 -12.86
N ASP A 160 5.78 10.87 -13.27
CA ASP A 160 7.06 10.83 -12.55
C ASP A 160 6.91 10.42 -11.08
N LEU A 161 6.15 9.34 -10.82
CA LEU A 161 5.91 8.81 -9.48
C LEU A 161 7.00 7.81 -9.09
N GLY A 162 8.23 8.28 -8.88
CA GLY A 162 9.41 7.44 -8.71
C GLY A 162 9.26 6.31 -7.70
N TYR A 163 8.73 6.59 -6.49
CA TYR A 163 8.51 5.56 -5.47
C TYR A 163 7.53 4.47 -5.92
N MET A 164 6.42 4.86 -6.52
CA MET A 164 5.42 3.90 -7.01
C MET A 164 5.93 3.12 -8.24
N GLY A 165 6.78 3.74 -9.06
CA GLY A 165 7.50 3.06 -10.14
C GLY A 165 8.42 1.95 -9.62
N SER A 166 9.14 2.21 -8.52
CA SER A 166 9.97 1.19 -7.86
C SER A 166 9.11 0.05 -7.27
N CYS A 167 7.96 0.38 -6.67
CA CYS A 167 6.99 -0.61 -6.19
C CYS A 167 6.41 -1.46 -7.34
N ALA A 168 6.09 -0.84 -8.49
CA ALA A 168 5.63 -1.54 -9.68
C ALA A 168 6.66 -2.55 -10.20
N ARG A 169 7.96 -2.18 -10.19
CA ARG A 169 9.05 -3.09 -10.56
C ARG A 169 9.14 -4.32 -9.65
N VAL A 170 8.89 -4.16 -8.35
CA VAL A 170 8.85 -5.30 -7.42
C VAL A 170 7.70 -6.25 -7.75
N LEU A 171 6.50 -5.73 -8.05
CA LEU A 171 5.37 -6.55 -8.50
C LEU A 171 5.65 -7.24 -9.84
N GLU A 172 6.27 -6.54 -10.79
CA GLU A 172 6.66 -7.13 -12.08
C GLU A 172 7.68 -8.25 -11.87
N ALA A 173 8.67 -8.04 -11.01
CA ALA A 173 9.64 -9.04 -10.64
C ALA A 173 8.99 -10.28 -10.03
N GLN A 174 8.02 -10.12 -9.13
CA GLN A 174 7.26 -11.22 -8.56
C GLN A 174 6.54 -12.05 -9.64
N GLN A 175 5.92 -11.38 -10.62
CA GLN A 175 5.27 -12.08 -11.74
C GLN A 175 6.27 -12.84 -12.62
N LEU A 176 7.45 -12.24 -12.89
CA LEU A 176 8.50 -12.90 -13.66
C LEU A 176 9.04 -14.14 -12.93
N ILE A 177 9.28 -14.05 -11.64
CA ILE A 177 9.72 -15.17 -10.79
C ILE A 177 8.67 -16.28 -10.81
N ALA A 178 7.38 -15.94 -10.72
CA ALA A 178 6.30 -16.93 -10.78
C ALA A 178 6.18 -17.61 -12.15
N GLN A 179 6.70 -17.00 -13.22
CA GLN A 179 6.73 -17.53 -14.60
C GLN A 179 8.07 -18.22 -14.94
N ASP A 180 8.85 -18.64 -13.95
CA ASP A 180 10.17 -19.25 -14.11
C ASP A 180 11.22 -18.37 -14.84
N ARG A 181 11.02 -17.06 -14.80
CA ARG A 181 11.95 -16.04 -15.32
C ARG A 181 12.74 -15.37 -14.18
N GLY A 182 13.28 -16.20 -13.27
CA GLY A 182 13.88 -15.76 -12.00
C GLY A 182 15.02 -14.75 -12.16
N GLU A 183 15.94 -14.96 -13.11
CA GLU A 183 17.06 -14.00 -13.34
C GLU A 183 16.58 -12.60 -13.72
N ALA A 184 15.57 -12.50 -14.58
CA ALA A 184 15.00 -11.21 -14.98
C ALA A 184 14.29 -10.53 -13.80
N GLY A 185 13.55 -11.32 -12.99
CA GLY A 185 12.90 -10.82 -11.79
C GLY A 185 13.90 -10.31 -10.75
N ILE A 186 14.98 -11.03 -10.48
CA ILE A 186 16.04 -10.62 -9.55
C ILE A 186 16.66 -9.29 -9.97
N LYS A 187 17.02 -9.12 -11.24
CA LYS A 187 17.58 -7.87 -11.76
C LYS A 187 16.63 -6.67 -11.55
N LEU A 188 15.32 -6.88 -11.71
CA LEU A 188 14.34 -5.82 -11.45
C LEU A 188 14.27 -5.44 -9.97
N ILE A 189 14.33 -6.41 -9.05
CA ILE A 189 14.31 -6.13 -7.60
C ILE A 189 15.59 -5.42 -7.18
N GLU A 190 16.76 -5.83 -7.69
CA GLU A 190 18.04 -5.16 -7.40
C GLU A 190 17.99 -3.69 -7.82
N ARG A 191 17.42 -3.41 -9.00
CA ARG A 191 17.18 -2.03 -9.45
C ARG A 191 16.22 -1.28 -8.51
N ALA A 192 15.09 -1.89 -8.14
CA ALA A 192 14.15 -1.28 -7.22
C ALA A 192 14.79 -0.99 -5.86
N PHE A 193 15.67 -1.84 -5.35
CA PHE A 193 16.41 -1.57 -4.10
C PHE A 193 17.36 -0.38 -4.20
N ALA A 194 18.04 -0.19 -5.33
CA ALA A 194 18.85 1.01 -5.54
C ALA A 194 17.99 2.27 -5.49
N GLU A 195 16.85 2.25 -6.18
CA GLU A 195 15.91 3.37 -6.21
C GLU A 195 15.27 3.64 -4.83
N PHE A 196 14.88 2.62 -4.07
CA PHE A 196 14.37 2.79 -2.69
C PHE A 196 15.41 3.43 -1.78
N ARG A 197 16.68 3.05 -1.91
CA ARG A 197 17.76 3.65 -1.13
C ARG A 197 17.95 5.12 -1.46
N ASP A 198 17.95 5.47 -2.76
CA ASP A 198 18.12 6.85 -3.21
C ASP A 198 16.93 7.74 -2.78
N GLN A 199 15.74 7.16 -2.61
CA GLN A 199 14.53 7.81 -2.13
C GLN A 199 14.37 7.76 -0.59
N GLU A 200 15.30 7.16 0.13
CA GLU A 200 15.22 6.90 1.58
C GLU A 200 13.92 6.15 1.97
N ALA A 201 13.40 5.30 1.07
CA ALA A 201 12.16 4.56 1.28
C ALA A 201 12.44 3.23 1.99
N GLY A 202 11.72 2.98 3.09
CA GLY A 202 11.90 1.78 3.92
C GLY A 202 10.64 0.91 4.08
N VAL A 203 9.45 1.50 3.93
CA VAL A 203 8.21 0.72 4.01
C VAL A 203 8.10 -0.23 2.82
N GLY A 204 7.74 -1.47 3.06
CA GLY A 204 7.66 -2.50 2.00
C GLY A 204 8.98 -3.17 1.64
N LEU A 205 10.14 -2.69 2.10
CA LEU A 205 11.42 -3.38 1.88
C LEU A 205 11.41 -4.85 2.33
N PRO A 206 10.88 -5.23 3.51
CA PRO A 206 10.84 -6.62 3.92
C PRO A 206 10.05 -7.51 2.94
N TRP A 207 8.97 -7.00 2.38
CA TRP A 207 8.21 -7.70 1.35
C TRP A 207 9.02 -7.88 0.05
N ALA A 208 9.69 -6.85 -0.43
CA ALA A 208 10.55 -6.93 -1.61
C ALA A 208 11.74 -7.90 -1.38
N MET A 209 12.32 -7.92 -0.17
CA MET A 209 13.37 -8.88 0.21
C MET A 209 12.86 -10.34 0.20
N ALA A 210 11.62 -10.57 0.63
CA ALA A 210 11.02 -11.91 0.59
C ALA A 210 10.85 -12.40 -0.85
N ILE A 211 10.43 -11.53 -1.78
CA ILE A 211 10.34 -11.87 -3.22
C ILE A 211 11.72 -12.16 -3.82
N LEU A 212 12.75 -11.37 -3.46
CA LEU A 212 14.12 -11.64 -3.88
C LEU A 212 14.61 -13.00 -3.41
N ALA A 213 14.37 -13.33 -2.14
CA ALA A 213 14.72 -14.64 -1.58
C ALA A 213 14.01 -15.78 -2.30
N GLU A 214 12.70 -15.63 -2.61
CA GLU A 214 11.96 -16.60 -3.41
C GLU A 214 12.60 -16.80 -4.80
N GLY A 215 12.98 -15.70 -5.47
CA GLY A 215 13.66 -15.77 -6.77
C GLY A 215 14.93 -16.60 -6.72
N HIS A 216 15.79 -16.38 -5.73
CA HIS A 216 17.01 -17.17 -5.55
C HIS A 216 16.73 -18.64 -5.24
N VAL A 217 15.74 -18.94 -4.39
CA VAL A 217 15.35 -20.32 -4.08
C VAL A 217 14.88 -21.05 -5.32
N ARG A 218 14.08 -20.42 -6.17
CA ARG A 218 13.59 -21.04 -7.41
C ARG A 218 14.71 -21.32 -8.40
N LEU A 219 15.68 -20.41 -8.56
CA LEU A 219 16.85 -20.60 -9.42
C LEU A 219 17.78 -21.73 -8.91
N SER A 220 17.80 -21.99 -7.61
CA SER A 220 18.65 -23.01 -7.00
C SER A 220 18.03 -24.41 -7.04
N ARG A 221 16.78 -24.59 -7.46
CA ARG A 221 16.14 -25.91 -7.59
C ARG A 221 16.55 -26.54 -8.91
N PRO A 222 17.16 -27.78 -8.90
CA PRO A 222 17.36 -28.51 -10.12
C PRO A 222 15.98 -28.80 -10.76
N THR A 223 15.89 -28.55 -12.07
CA THR A 223 14.73 -28.90 -12.92
C THR A 223 14.59 -30.42 -13.07
#